data_28b9d9300d92a9b628bada2bcfb42b0d
#
_entry.id   28b9d9300d92a9b628bada2bcfb42b0d
#
_cell.length_a   1.000
_cell.length_b   1.000
_cell.length_c   1.000
_cell.angle_alpha   90.00
_cell.angle_beta   90.00
_cell.angle_gamma   90.00
#
_symmetry.space_group_name_H-M   'P 1'
#
loop_
_entity.id
_entity.type
_entity.pdbx_description
1 polymer ?
#
loop_
_entity_poly.entity_id
_entity_poly.type
_entity_poly.pdbx_seq_one_letter_code
_entity_poly.pdbx_strand_id
1 'polypeptide(L)'
;SCFARRLQRLGRVAEDGRFFCEHGPINFQRPVPELAKTYDPVGTEAHWQQAWEDQGAFHPDPHAPGDPFSVVIPPPNVTGSLHMGHAFNTALIDTIVRYQRLAGNNVLCLPGTDHASIAVQTILEKQLKEEGKTRHDLGRDAFLERAWQWKAESGGRIVGQLRRLGYSVDWKRQR
;
A
#
# COMPACT_ATOMS: atom_id res chain seq x y z
N SER A 1 23.45 24.31 2.04
CA SER A 1 22.83 23.02 2.28
C SER A 1 21.71 22.77 1.28
N CYS A 2 21.52 21.54 0.84
CA CYS A 2 20.54 21.14 -0.19
C CYS A 2 19.09 21.48 0.23
N PHE A 3 18.80 21.45 1.52
CA PHE A 3 17.48 21.77 2.11
C PHE A 3 17.10 23.24 1.96
N ALA A 4 18.03 24.16 2.15
CA ALA A 4 17.76 25.61 2.02
C ALA A 4 17.50 26.02 0.55
N ARG A 5 18.19 25.40 -0.41
CA ARG A 5 17.96 25.65 -1.84
C ARG A 5 16.64 25.09 -2.35
N ARG A 6 16.08 24.08 -1.67
CA ARG A 6 14.80 23.47 -2.03
C ARG A 6 13.60 24.24 -1.48
N LEU A 7 13.72 24.86 -0.30
CA LEU A 7 12.70 25.79 0.22
C LEU A 7 12.57 27.06 -0.65
N GLN A 8 13.65 27.49 -1.31
CA GLN A 8 13.60 28.61 -2.26
C GLN A 8 12.84 28.28 -3.56
N ARG A 9 12.63 26.99 -3.90
CA ARG A 9 11.78 26.58 -5.04
C ARG A 9 10.30 26.46 -4.70
N LEU A 10 9.92 26.47 -3.42
CA LEU A 10 8.52 26.29 -3.00
C LEU A 10 7.67 27.55 -3.10
N GLY A 11 8.24 28.67 -3.49
CA GLY A 11 7.50 29.89 -3.77
C GLY A 11 8.21 31.14 -3.25
N ARG A 12 8.01 32.26 -3.92
CA ARG A 12 8.42 33.58 -3.45
C ARG A 12 7.22 34.25 -2.75
N VAL A 13 7.46 34.81 -1.60
CA VAL A 13 6.50 35.72 -0.97
C VAL A 13 6.71 37.08 -1.62
N ALA A 14 5.69 37.60 -2.26
CA ALA A 14 5.72 39.00 -2.75
C ALA A 14 5.67 39.95 -1.57
N GLU A 15 6.10 41.22 -1.77
CA GLU A 15 6.07 42.28 -0.76
C GLU A 15 4.66 42.55 -0.20
N ASP A 16 3.61 42.14 -0.92
CA ASP A 16 2.21 42.20 -0.52
C ASP A 16 1.70 40.94 0.22
N GLY A 17 2.58 40.02 0.63
CA GLY A 17 2.26 38.81 1.40
C GLY A 17 1.67 37.67 0.59
N ARG A 18 1.63 37.76 -0.74
CA ARG A 18 1.15 36.66 -1.58
C ARG A 18 2.20 35.58 -1.81
N PHE A 19 1.82 34.34 -1.66
CA PHE A 19 2.63 33.19 -2.03
C PHE A 19 2.42 32.83 -3.51
N PHE A 20 3.51 32.74 -4.27
CA PHE A 20 3.49 32.23 -5.63
C PHE A 20 4.16 30.85 -5.63
N CYS A 21 3.47 29.83 -6.10
CA CYS A 21 4.09 28.56 -6.49
C CYS A 21 4.30 28.54 -8.00
N GLU A 22 5.10 27.59 -8.52
CA GLU A 22 5.39 27.45 -9.96
C GLU A 22 4.13 27.31 -10.83
N HIS A 23 2.97 27.09 -10.23
CA HIS A 23 1.67 26.91 -10.91
C HIS A 23 0.75 28.14 -10.82
N GLY A 24 1.28 29.31 -10.40
CA GLY A 24 0.53 30.57 -10.31
C GLY A 24 0.18 30.97 -8.87
N PRO A 25 -0.49 32.12 -8.70
CA PRO A 25 -0.82 32.65 -7.39
C PRO A 25 -1.81 31.75 -6.66
N ILE A 26 -1.47 31.38 -5.41
CA ILE A 26 -2.42 30.67 -4.56
C ILE A 26 -3.50 31.66 -4.14
N ASN A 27 -4.70 31.50 -4.67
CA ASN A 27 -5.84 32.33 -4.31
C ASN A 27 -6.47 31.84 -2.99
N PHE A 28 -6.08 32.48 -1.88
CA PHE A 28 -6.67 32.20 -0.56
C PHE A 28 -8.12 32.68 -0.41
N GLN A 29 -8.68 33.39 -1.42
CA GLN A 29 -10.07 33.87 -1.41
C GLN A 29 -11.08 32.82 -1.89
N ARG A 30 -10.65 31.61 -2.32
CA ARG A 30 -11.60 30.53 -2.56
C ARG A 30 -12.33 30.19 -1.25
N PRO A 31 -13.66 30.26 -1.23
CA PRO A 31 -14.38 29.82 -0.05
C PRO A 31 -13.97 28.37 0.26
N VAL A 32 -13.38 28.18 1.43
CA VAL A 32 -13.11 26.83 1.91
C VAL A 32 -14.47 26.17 2.13
N PRO A 33 -14.80 25.08 1.45
CA PRO A 33 -16.06 24.42 1.67
C PRO A 33 -16.17 24.04 3.16
N GLU A 34 -17.31 24.30 3.76
CA GLU A 34 -17.56 23.93 5.15
C GLU A 34 -17.38 22.43 5.29
N LEU A 35 -16.43 22.04 6.14
CA LEU A 35 -16.18 20.62 6.40
C LEU A 35 -17.33 20.04 7.22
N ALA A 36 -17.74 18.81 6.89
CA ALA A 36 -18.69 18.07 7.69
C ALA A 36 -18.19 17.93 9.14
N LYS A 37 -19.11 18.05 10.11
CA LYS A 37 -18.76 17.94 11.54
C LYS A 37 -18.18 16.57 11.93
N THR A 38 -18.53 15.54 11.18
CA THR A 38 -18.06 14.15 11.36
C THR A 38 -17.33 13.70 10.12
N TYR A 39 -16.18 13.04 10.32
CA TYR A 39 -15.45 12.40 9.23
C TYR A 39 -16.16 11.12 8.81
N ASP A 40 -16.47 10.98 7.53
CA ASP A 40 -16.96 9.73 6.94
C ASP A 40 -15.77 8.95 6.35
N PRO A 41 -15.25 7.91 7.02
CA PRO A 41 -14.13 7.14 6.53
C PRO A 41 -14.48 6.30 5.30
N VAL A 42 -15.69 5.77 5.23
CA VAL A 42 -16.07 4.76 4.22
C VAL A 42 -16.00 5.33 2.81
N GLY A 43 -16.67 6.45 2.57
CA GLY A 43 -16.66 7.10 1.27
C GLY A 43 -15.30 7.73 0.93
N THR A 44 -14.70 8.41 1.91
CA THR A 44 -13.44 9.14 1.73
C THR A 44 -12.26 8.18 1.45
N GLU A 45 -12.12 7.10 2.20
CA GLU A 45 -11.03 6.14 2.04
C GLU A 45 -11.10 5.42 0.69
N ALA A 46 -12.28 4.96 0.29
CA ALA A 46 -12.49 4.31 -1.00
C ALA A 46 -12.19 5.25 -2.17
N HIS A 47 -12.63 6.52 -2.08
CA HIS A 47 -12.37 7.54 -3.10
C HIS A 47 -10.87 7.79 -3.28
N TRP A 48 -10.13 8.03 -2.20
CA TRP A 48 -8.71 8.32 -2.29
C TRP A 48 -7.88 7.11 -2.74
N GLN A 49 -8.24 5.92 -2.29
CA GLN A 49 -7.57 4.71 -2.75
C GLN A 49 -7.71 4.56 -4.27
N GLN A 50 -8.92 4.72 -4.81
CA GLN A 50 -9.15 4.65 -6.25
C GLN A 50 -8.40 5.75 -7.00
N ALA A 51 -8.43 6.99 -6.51
CA ALA A 51 -7.74 8.12 -7.12
C ALA A 51 -6.22 7.90 -7.20
N TRP A 52 -5.59 7.33 -6.16
CA TRP A 52 -4.16 7.01 -6.18
C TRP A 52 -3.80 5.90 -7.17
N GLU A 53 -4.67 4.90 -7.31
CA GLU A 53 -4.46 3.81 -8.28
C GLU A 53 -4.61 4.32 -9.72
N ASP A 54 -5.63 5.10 -10.01
CA ASP A 54 -5.91 5.67 -11.34
C ASP A 54 -4.78 6.61 -11.79
N GLN A 55 -4.26 7.41 -10.88
CA GLN A 55 -3.13 8.31 -11.15
C GLN A 55 -1.78 7.61 -11.19
N GLY A 56 -1.69 6.33 -10.79
CA GLY A 56 -0.42 5.63 -10.64
C GLY A 56 0.51 6.26 -9.60
N ALA A 57 -0.06 6.91 -8.57
CA ALA A 57 0.67 7.74 -7.61
C ALA A 57 1.84 7.03 -6.90
N PHE A 58 1.80 5.69 -6.83
CA PHE A 58 2.82 4.88 -6.17
C PHE A 58 3.63 4.00 -7.13
N HIS A 59 3.45 4.23 -8.44
CA HIS A 59 4.19 3.53 -9.49
C HIS A 59 5.35 4.42 -9.97
N PRO A 60 6.60 4.18 -9.56
CA PRO A 60 7.73 5.01 -9.94
C PRO A 60 8.09 4.83 -11.41
N ASP A 61 8.43 5.93 -12.07
CA ASP A 61 9.10 5.91 -13.36
C ASP A 61 10.62 5.73 -13.14
N PRO A 62 11.25 4.69 -13.72
CA PRO A 62 12.70 4.50 -13.59
C PRO A 62 13.55 5.69 -14.07
N HIS A 63 13.00 6.52 -14.95
CA HIS A 63 13.67 7.68 -15.52
C HIS A 63 13.32 9.00 -14.82
N ALA A 64 12.44 8.97 -13.81
CA ALA A 64 12.08 10.17 -13.05
C ALA A 64 13.28 10.71 -12.25
N PRO A 65 13.39 12.03 -12.09
CA PRO A 65 14.43 12.64 -11.27
C PRO A 65 14.28 12.28 -9.78
N GLY A 66 15.39 12.31 -9.05
CA GLY A 66 15.47 12.01 -7.63
C GLY A 66 16.34 10.80 -7.34
N ASP A 67 16.85 10.74 -6.12
CA ASP A 67 17.66 9.60 -5.69
C ASP A 67 16.79 8.34 -5.58
N PRO A 68 17.25 7.17 -6.05
CA PRO A 68 16.47 5.95 -5.97
C PRO A 68 16.39 5.47 -4.53
N PHE A 69 15.18 5.13 -4.09
CA PHE A 69 14.91 4.53 -2.80
C PHE A 69 13.96 3.35 -2.96
N SER A 70 14.43 2.14 -2.64
CA SER A 70 13.64 0.92 -2.82
C SER A 70 13.44 0.18 -1.50
N VAL A 71 12.22 -0.28 -1.27
CA VAL A 71 11.86 -1.12 -0.12
C VAL A 71 11.03 -2.29 -0.60
N VAL A 72 11.39 -3.49 -0.11
CA VAL A 72 10.54 -4.68 -0.21
C VAL A 72 9.87 -4.88 1.14
N ILE A 73 8.56 -5.01 1.16
CA ILE A 73 7.85 -5.27 2.41
C ILE A 73 8.16 -6.68 2.92
N PRO A 74 8.15 -6.93 4.25
CA PRO A 74 8.08 -8.28 4.76
C PRO A 74 6.78 -8.93 4.28
N PRO A 75 6.85 -9.95 3.41
CA PRO A 75 5.63 -10.51 2.81
C PRO A 75 4.83 -11.28 3.86
N PRO A 76 3.57 -10.93 4.12
CA PRO A 76 2.75 -11.69 5.06
C PRO A 76 2.43 -13.08 4.50
N ASN A 77 2.42 -14.07 5.39
CA ASN A 77 2.05 -15.44 5.08
C ASN A 77 0.57 -15.55 4.71
N VAL A 78 0.24 -16.33 3.68
CA VAL A 78 -1.16 -16.56 3.26
C VAL A 78 -1.89 -17.57 4.18
N THR A 79 -1.75 -17.38 5.49
CA THR A 79 -2.30 -18.27 6.53
C THR A 79 -3.61 -17.79 7.13
N GLY A 80 -4.13 -16.63 6.70
CA GLY A 80 -5.38 -16.08 7.21
C GLY A 80 -5.53 -14.59 6.98
N SER A 81 -5.94 -13.86 8.02
CA SER A 81 -6.11 -12.41 8.02
C SER A 81 -4.93 -11.70 8.67
N LEU A 82 -4.70 -10.46 8.30
CA LEU A 82 -3.75 -9.60 8.99
C LEU A 82 -4.25 -9.28 10.41
N HIS A 83 -3.32 -9.05 11.31
CA HIS A 83 -3.57 -8.60 12.68
C HIS A 83 -2.85 -7.27 12.96
N MET A 84 -3.09 -6.69 14.14
CA MET A 84 -2.53 -5.38 14.52
C MET A 84 -1.01 -5.28 14.37
N GLY A 85 -0.25 -6.37 14.59
CA GLY A 85 1.20 -6.38 14.38
C GLY A 85 1.57 -6.13 12.92
N HIS A 86 0.84 -6.70 11.97
CA HIS A 86 1.03 -6.42 10.55
C HIS A 86 0.69 -4.95 10.23
N ALA A 87 -0.43 -4.44 10.75
CA ALA A 87 -0.84 -3.05 10.52
C ALA A 87 0.21 -2.07 11.06
N PHE A 88 0.74 -2.32 12.26
CA PHE A 88 1.79 -1.50 12.87
C PHE A 88 3.07 -1.49 12.03
N ASN A 89 3.56 -2.68 11.65
CA ASN A 89 4.75 -2.80 10.81
C ASN A 89 4.56 -2.10 9.45
N THR A 90 3.40 -2.30 8.83
CA THR A 90 3.03 -1.64 7.58
C THR A 90 3.02 -0.12 7.72
N ALA A 91 2.44 0.41 8.79
CA ALA A 91 2.39 1.86 9.03
C ALA A 91 3.78 2.47 9.21
N LEU A 92 4.71 1.79 9.90
CA LEU A 92 6.09 2.26 10.04
C LEU A 92 6.80 2.34 8.69
N ILE A 93 6.71 1.29 7.89
CA ILE A 93 7.32 1.24 6.55
C ILE A 93 6.69 2.32 5.66
N ASP A 94 5.36 2.44 5.66
CA ASP A 94 4.64 3.40 4.83
C ASP A 94 4.98 4.85 5.20
N THR A 95 5.20 5.13 6.47
CA THR A 95 5.65 6.45 6.94
C THR A 95 7.01 6.81 6.33
N ILE A 96 7.96 5.89 6.34
CA ILE A 96 9.28 6.10 5.73
C ILE A 96 9.16 6.30 4.22
N VAL A 97 8.39 5.46 3.57
CA VAL A 97 8.17 5.51 2.11
C VAL A 97 7.54 6.83 1.69
N ARG A 98 6.51 7.29 2.40
CA ARG A 98 5.86 8.59 2.16
C ARG A 98 6.81 9.76 2.42
N TYR A 99 7.60 9.70 3.49
CA TYR A 99 8.62 10.70 3.78
C TYR A 99 9.64 10.80 2.63
N GLN A 100 10.13 9.69 2.12
CA GLN A 100 11.08 9.67 1.01
C GLN A 100 10.50 10.28 -0.27
N ARG A 101 9.21 10.02 -0.57
CA ARG A 101 8.51 10.67 -1.68
C ARG A 101 8.39 12.18 -1.47
N LEU A 102 8.00 12.62 -0.29
CA LEU A 102 7.95 14.06 0.06
C LEU A 102 9.32 14.73 -0.03
N ALA A 103 10.39 14.00 0.31
CA ALA A 103 11.77 14.47 0.13
C ALA A 103 12.18 14.56 -1.35
N GLY A 104 11.37 14.06 -2.29
CA GLY A 104 11.56 14.11 -3.74
C GLY A 104 12.44 12.98 -4.27
N ASN A 105 12.56 11.89 -3.55
CA ASN A 105 13.25 10.70 -4.02
C ASN A 105 12.33 9.89 -4.96
N ASN A 106 12.94 9.14 -5.88
CA ASN A 106 12.23 8.19 -6.73
C ASN A 106 12.04 6.88 -5.96
N VAL A 107 10.82 6.65 -5.47
CA VAL A 107 10.57 5.63 -4.44
C VAL A 107 9.79 4.45 -5.00
N LEU A 108 10.38 3.26 -4.91
CA LEU A 108 9.73 1.98 -5.17
C LEU A 108 9.47 1.24 -3.85
N CYS A 109 8.22 0.96 -3.55
CA CYS A 109 7.83 0.06 -2.47
C CYS A 109 7.12 -1.16 -3.07
N LEU A 110 7.74 -2.34 -2.92
CA LEU A 110 7.24 -3.59 -3.52
C LEU A 110 6.38 -4.37 -2.52
N PRO A 111 5.09 -4.61 -2.84
CA PRO A 111 4.24 -5.50 -2.08
C PRO A 111 4.43 -6.96 -2.51
N GLY A 112 4.15 -7.87 -1.60
CA GLY A 112 4.14 -9.30 -1.86
C GLY A 112 3.45 -10.08 -0.75
N THR A 113 3.26 -11.37 -1.00
CA THR A 113 2.76 -12.33 -0.01
C THR A 113 3.62 -13.58 -0.04
N ASP A 114 3.85 -14.18 1.13
CA ASP A 114 4.56 -15.46 1.23
C ASP A 114 3.55 -16.62 1.15
N HIS A 115 3.83 -17.58 0.29
CA HIS A 115 3.02 -18.78 0.17
C HIS A 115 3.01 -19.64 1.45
N ALA A 116 4.06 -19.54 2.28
CA ALA A 116 4.17 -20.22 3.57
C ALA A 116 3.77 -21.72 3.49
N SER A 117 4.31 -22.44 2.51
CA SER A 117 3.82 -23.74 2.04
C SER A 117 3.59 -24.76 3.16
N ILE A 118 4.49 -24.84 4.16
CA ILE A 118 4.34 -25.77 5.30
C ILE A 118 3.14 -25.38 6.16
N ALA A 119 2.96 -24.07 6.44
CA ALA A 119 1.85 -23.60 7.24
C ALA A 119 0.50 -23.79 6.52
N VAL A 120 0.44 -23.51 5.22
CA VAL A 120 -0.76 -23.74 4.40
C VAL A 120 -1.09 -25.23 4.35
N GLN A 121 -0.09 -26.11 4.16
CA GLN A 121 -0.30 -27.55 4.20
C GLN A 121 -0.92 -27.99 5.53
N THR A 122 -0.39 -27.52 6.66
CA THR A 122 -0.93 -27.83 7.99
C THR A 122 -2.40 -27.41 8.14
N ILE A 123 -2.76 -26.23 7.64
CA ILE A 123 -4.14 -25.74 7.66
C ILE A 123 -5.05 -26.64 6.83
N LEU A 124 -4.62 -26.98 5.62
CA LEU A 124 -5.40 -27.84 4.71
C LEU A 124 -5.55 -29.27 5.25
N GLU A 125 -4.51 -29.83 5.84
CA GLU A 125 -4.59 -31.14 6.48
C GLU A 125 -5.55 -31.14 7.68
N LYS A 126 -5.58 -30.06 8.47
CA LYS A 126 -6.56 -29.91 9.54
C LYS A 126 -7.99 -29.86 9.01
N GLN A 127 -8.24 -29.10 7.94
CA GLN A 127 -9.56 -29.04 7.30
C GLN A 127 -9.98 -30.42 6.76
N LEU A 128 -9.06 -31.13 6.09
CA LEU A 128 -9.34 -32.47 5.59
C LEU A 128 -9.67 -33.45 6.71
N LYS A 129 -8.97 -33.35 7.85
CA LYS A 129 -9.26 -34.17 9.03
C LYS A 129 -10.66 -33.89 9.60
N GLU A 130 -11.10 -32.64 9.59
CA GLU A 130 -12.47 -32.25 9.98
C GLU A 130 -13.52 -32.83 9.01
N GLU A 131 -13.15 -33.01 7.73
CA GLU A 131 -13.95 -33.71 6.70
C GLU A 131 -13.87 -35.25 6.76
N GLY A 132 -13.09 -35.81 7.69
CA GLY A 132 -12.86 -37.23 7.81
C GLY A 132 -11.94 -37.83 6.72
N LYS A 133 -11.12 -37.00 6.10
CA LYS A 133 -10.21 -37.38 5.00
C LYS A 133 -8.75 -37.10 5.37
N THR A 134 -7.85 -37.75 4.66
CA THR A 134 -6.41 -37.42 4.68
C THR A 134 -5.96 -36.88 3.33
N ARG A 135 -4.78 -36.25 3.29
CA ARG A 135 -4.18 -35.83 2.01
C ARG A 135 -3.92 -36.98 1.04
N HIS A 136 -3.72 -38.21 1.57
CA HIS A 136 -3.51 -39.41 0.75
C HIS A 136 -4.80 -39.87 0.08
N ASP A 137 -5.94 -39.71 0.76
CA ASP A 137 -7.26 -40.05 0.20
C ASP A 137 -7.63 -39.07 -0.92
N LEU A 138 -7.21 -37.82 -0.79
CA LEU A 138 -7.49 -36.78 -1.80
C LEU A 138 -6.61 -36.93 -3.04
N GLY A 139 -5.38 -37.38 -2.87
CA GLY A 139 -4.37 -37.45 -3.91
C GLY A 139 -3.67 -36.11 -4.15
N ARG A 140 -2.52 -36.17 -4.82
CA ARG A 140 -1.64 -34.99 -4.97
C ARG A 140 -2.28 -33.83 -5.74
N ASP A 141 -2.89 -34.11 -6.87
CA ASP A 141 -3.38 -33.07 -7.78
C ASP A 141 -4.53 -32.32 -7.17
N ALA A 142 -5.51 -33.01 -6.57
CA ALA A 142 -6.61 -32.36 -5.88
C ALA A 142 -6.16 -31.61 -4.61
N PHE A 143 -5.12 -32.09 -3.91
CA PHE A 143 -4.54 -31.34 -2.79
C PHE A 143 -3.87 -30.04 -3.25
N LEU A 144 -3.13 -30.06 -4.36
CA LEU A 144 -2.52 -28.87 -4.95
C LEU A 144 -3.57 -27.87 -5.42
N GLU A 145 -4.64 -28.32 -6.06
CA GLU A 145 -5.74 -27.46 -6.47
C GLU A 145 -6.36 -26.74 -5.27
N ARG A 146 -6.62 -27.46 -4.19
CA ARG A 146 -7.13 -26.90 -2.94
C ARG A 146 -6.15 -25.89 -2.32
N ALA A 147 -4.84 -26.14 -2.41
CA ALA A 147 -3.81 -25.21 -1.95
C ALA A 147 -3.79 -23.91 -2.77
N TRP A 148 -3.98 -23.99 -4.08
CA TRP A 148 -4.08 -22.81 -4.93
C TRP A 148 -5.36 -22.02 -4.67
N GLN A 149 -6.48 -22.66 -4.43
CA GLN A 149 -7.72 -22.00 -4.02
C GLN A 149 -7.55 -21.26 -2.70
N TRP A 150 -6.98 -21.92 -1.69
CA TRP A 150 -6.66 -21.29 -0.41
C TRP A 150 -5.76 -20.06 -0.58
N LYS A 151 -4.70 -20.20 -1.39
CA LYS A 151 -3.79 -19.09 -1.68
C LYS A 151 -4.52 -17.91 -2.33
N ALA A 152 -5.40 -18.16 -3.27
CA ALA A 152 -6.17 -17.12 -3.94
C ALA A 152 -7.09 -16.39 -2.96
N GLU A 153 -7.81 -17.11 -2.11
CA GLU A 153 -8.73 -16.53 -1.13
C GLU A 153 -8.00 -15.76 -0.02
N SER A 154 -7.01 -16.40 0.63
CA SER A 154 -6.27 -15.79 1.73
C SER A 154 -5.37 -14.63 1.26
N GLY A 155 -4.69 -14.80 0.13
CA GLY A 155 -3.88 -13.75 -0.48
C GLY A 155 -4.73 -12.56 -0.90
N GLY A 156 -5.87 -12.79 -1.53
CA GLY A 156 -6.82 -11.75 -1.90
C GLY A 156 -7.34 -10.96 -0.70
N ARG A 157 -7.65 -11.65 0.40
CA ARG A 157 -8.07 -11.02 1.68
C ARG A 157 -6.96 -10.14 2.25
N ILE A 158 -5.73 -10.64 2.32
CA ILE A 158 -4.56 -9.90 2.83
C ILE A 158 -4.30 -8.64 2.00
N VAL A 159 -4.28 -8.77 0.68
CA VAL A 159 -4.10 -7.64 -0.24
C VAL A 159 -5.22 -6.61 -0.07
N GLY A 160 -6.46 -7.06 0.04
CA GLY A 160 -7.60 -6.18 0.32
C GLY A 160 -7.47 -5.42 1.64
N GLN A 161 -6.97 -6.07 2.70
CA GLN A 161 -6.71 -5.42 3.99
C GLN A 161 -5.59 -4.38 3.89
N LEU A 162 -4.47 -4.69 3.20
CA LEU A 162 -3.38 -3.73 2.97
C LEU A 162 -3.84 -2.52 2.15
N ARG A 163 -4.69 -2.74 1.15
CA ARG A 163 -5.29 -1.64 0.37
C ARG A 163 -6.16 -0.75 1.24
N ARG A 164 -7.01 -1.32 2.09
CA ARG A 164 -7.84 -0.56 3.02
C ARG A 164 -7.05 0.24 4.06
N LEU A 165 -5.83 -0.19 4.40
CA LEU A 165 -4.90 0.60 5.22
C LEU A 165 -4.31 1.80 4.45
N GLY A 166 -4.61 1.95 3.16
CA GLY A 166 -4.05 3.00 2.32
C GLY A 166 -2.56 2.85 2.06
N TYR A 167 -2.04 1.61 2.07
CA TYR A 167 -0.62 1.34 1.92
C TYR A 167 -0.09 1.82 0.56
N SER A 168 0.91 2.68 0.56
CA SER A 168 1.42 3.38 -0.61
C SER A 168 2.49 2.57 -1.36
N VAL A 169 2.12 1.39 -1.84
CA VAL A 169 2.98 0.44 -2.56
C VAL A 169 2.62 0.34 -4.04
N ASP A 170 3.53 -0.16 -4.84
CA ASP A 170 3.31 -0.39 -6.26
C ASP A 170 2.54 -1.70 -6.51
N TRP A 171 1.24 -1.64 -6.52
CA TRP A 171 0.35 -2.79 -6.72
C TRP A 171 0.52 -3.47 -8.09
N LYS A 172 1.05 -2.76 -9.11
CA LYS A 172 1.30 -3.35 -10.43
C LYS A 172 2.47 -4.34 -10.42
N ARG A 173 3.37 -4.20 -9.44
CA ARG A 173 4.54 -5.07 -9.26
C ARG A 173 4.41 -6.05 -8.10
N GLN A 174 3.19 -6.36 -7.65
CA GLN A 174 2.94 -7.33 -6.59
C GLN A 174 3.52 -8.71 -6.95
N ARG A 175 4.12 -9.39 -5.96
CA ARG A 175 4.71 -10.74 -6.06
C ARG A 175 4.19 -11.66 -4.96
#